data_2f74aa2cf7be08832736fbc407cb38fa
#
_entry.id   2f74aa2cf7be08832736fbc407cb38fa
#
_cell.length_a   1.000
_cell.length_b   1.000
_cell.length_c   1.000
_cell.angle_alpha   90.00
_cell.angle_beta   90.00
_cell.angle_gamma   90.00
#
_symmetry.space_group_name_H-M   'P 1'
#
loop_
_entity.id
_entity.type
_entity.pdbx_description
1 polymer ?
#
loop_
_entity_poly.entity_id
_entity_poly.type
_entity_poly.pdbx_seq_one_letter_code
_entity_poly.pdbx_strand_id
1 'polypeptide(L)'
;MTTEQIILFALFGTVFALLLWGKLRYDVIAFSALLIGVVLGVVPKEETFSGFGHPATIIVALVLVVSAGLVRSGAGYLITRTLVDSTRSLGTHITIMGGIGGVLSAFMNNVAALALLMPVDIQTARKAKRAAGLSLMPLSFATILGGMAPLIGTPPNIIIASIREEAVG
;
A
#
# COMPACT_ATOMS: atom_id res chain seq x y z
N MET A 1 24.94 -12.31 21.00
CA MET A 1 23.61 -11.71 21.01
C MET A 1 23.25 -11.44 22.46
N THR A 2 22.83 -10.23 22.76
CA THR A 2 22.33 -9.89 24.09
C THR A 2 20.95 -10.51 24.31
N THR A 3 20.55 -10.72 25.57
CA THR A 3 19.22 -11.26 25.89
C THR A 3 18.09 -10.42 25.29
N GLU A 4 18.27 -9.10 25.27
CA GLU A 4 17.31 -8.15 24.65
C GLU A 4 17.15 -8.38 23.14
N GLN A 5 18.26 -8.64 22.42
CA GLN A 5 18.21 -8.95 20.99
C GLN A 5 17.45 -10.25 20.72
N ILE A 6 17.65 -11.28 21.55
CA ILE A 6 16.94 -12.55 21.41
C ILE A 6 15.43 -12.35 21.62
N ILE A 7 15.04 -11.58 22.64
CA ILE A 7 13.63 -11.25 22.90
C ILE A 7 13.04 -10.47 21.75
N LEU A 8 13.76 -9.49 21.22
CA LEU A 8 13.31 -8.69 20.06
C LEU A 8 13.07 -9.55 18.83
N PHE A 9 14.03 -10.43 18.47
CA PHE A 9 13.87 -11.34 17.33
C PHE A 9 12.74 -12.34 17.54
N ALA A 10 12.56 -12.88 18.74
CA ALA A 10 11.46 -13.77 19.08
C ALA A 10 10.10 -13.06 18.96
N LEU A 11 10.01 -11.81 19.44
CA LEU A 11 8.81 -10.98 19.30
C LEU A 11 8.47 -10.72 17.82
N PHE A 12 9.47 -10.33 17.02
CA PHE A 12 9.32 -10.12 15.57
C PHE A 12 8.88 -11.39 14.87
N GLY A 13 9.52 -12.52 15.14
CA GLY A 13 9.15 -13.81 14.57
C GLY A 13 7.71 -14.21 14.92
N THR A 14 7.28 -13.95 16.16
CA THR A 14 5.91 -14.21 16.61
C THR A 14 4.90 -13.32 15.88
N VAL A 15 5.20 -12.02 15.72
CA VAL A 15 4.36 -11.09 14.94
C VAL A 15 4.21 -11.56 13.51
N PHE A 16 5.31 -11.92 12.85
CA PHE A 16 5.28 -12.45 11.48
C PHE A 16 4.45 -13.73 11.38
N ALA A 17 4.63 -14.68 12.30
CA ALA A 17 3.86 -15.91 12.31
C ALA A 17 2.35 -15.65 12.48
N LEU A 18 1.97 -14.72 13.36
CA LEU A 18 0.57 -14.35 13.57
C LEU A 18 -0.04 -13.60 12.37
N LEU A 19 0.75 -12.74 11.70
CA LEU A 19 0.31 -12.06 10.48
C LEU A 19 0.12 -13.05 9.32
N LEU A 20 1.01 -14.03 9.15
CA LEU A 20 0.88 -15.09 8.15
C LEU A 20 -0.32 -16.01 8.43
N TRP A 21 -0.64 -16.23 9.71
CA TRP A 21 -1.82 -17.02 10.08
C TRP A 21 -3.14 -16.36 9.67
N GLY A 22 -3.19 -15.03 9.56
CA GLY A 22 -4.29 -14.26 8.96
C GLY A 22 -5.63 -14.29 9.70
N LYS A 23 -5.70 -14.90 10.90
CA LYS A 23 -6.95 -15.00 11.69
C LYS A 23 -7.20 -13.79 12.58
N LEU A 24 -6.16 -13.07 12.95
CA LEU A 24 -6.24 -11.91 13.82
C LEU A 24 -6.05 -10.63 13.01
N ARG A 25 -6.67 -9.55 13.47
CA ARG A 25 -6.49 -8.24 12.85
C ARG A 25 -5.06 -7.75 13.08
N TYR A 26 -4.43 -7.21 12.04
CA TYR A 26 -3.04 -6.75 12.07
C TYR A 26 -2.80 -5.63 13.08
N ASP A 27 -3.79 -4.74 13.30
CA ASP A 27 -3.74 -3.67 14.30
C ASP A 27 -3.65 -4.24 15.73
N VAL A 28 -4.43 -5.30 16.05
CA VAL A 28 -4.39 -5.97 17.36
C VAL A 28 -3.04 -6.66 17.56
N ILE A 29 -2.52 -7.34 16.53
CA ILE A 29 -1.21 -8.00 16.60
C ILE A 29 -0.12 -6.96 16.86
N ALA A 30 -0.09 -5.86 16.11
CA ALA A 30 0.92 -4.82 16.23
C ALA A 30 0.88 -4.14 17.63
N PHE A 31 -0.31 -3.77 18.10
CA PHE A 31 -0.48 -3.12 19.39
C PHE A 31 -0.14 -4.06 20.57
N SER A 32 -0.55 -5.33 20.48
CA SER A 32 -0.19 -6.34 21.49
C SER A 32 1.31 -6.58 21.53
N ALA A 33 1.98 -6.63 20.38
CA ALA A 33 3.43 -6.78 20.31
C ALA A 33 4.16 -5.59 20.95
N LEU A 34 3.68 -4.36 20.73
CA LEU A 34 4.22 -3.17 21.38
C LEU A 34 4.10 -3.27 22.92
N LEU A 35 2.91 -3.62 23.43
CA LEU A 35 2.70 -3.77 24.87
C LEU A 35 3.58 -4.86 25.48
N ILE A 36 3.71 -6.00 24.80
CA ILE A 36 4.60 -7.09 25.23
C ILE A 36 6.05 -6.62 25.25
N GLY A 37 6.51 -5.87 24.22
CA GLY A 37 7.85 -5.32 24.18
C GLY A 37 8.16 -4.36 25.32
N VAL A 38 7.19 -3.56 25.74
CA VAL A 38 7.29 -2.66 26.89
C VAL A 38 7.35 -3.45 28.21
N VAL A 39 6.50 -4.46 28.38
CA VAL A 39 6.47 -5.31 29.58
C VAL A 39 7.77 -6.11 29.74
N LEU A 40 8.33 -6.57 28.64
CA LEU A 40 9.62 -7.30 28.62
C LEU A 40 10.83 -6.37 28.74
N GLY A 41 10.62 -5.04 28.77
CA GLY A 41 11.70 -4.06 28.95
C GLY A 41 12.55 -3.83 27.70
N VAL A 42 12.16 -4.37 26.56
CA VAL A 42 12.87 -4.18 25.26
C VAL A 42 12.55 -2.81 24.65
N VAL A 43 11.37 -2.26 24.96
CA VAL A 43 10.95 -0.91 24.57
C VAL A 43 10.90 -0.03 25.83
N PRO A 44 11.64 1.10 25.87
CA PRO A 44 11.56 2.04 26.98
C PRO A 44 10.13 2.62 27.09
N LYS A 45 9.66 2.79 28.33
CA LYS A 45 8.28 3.31 28.58
C LYS A 45 8.07 4.69 28.01
N GLU A 46 9.10 5.52 28.04
CA GLU A 46 9.11 6.89 27.53
C GLU A 46 8.95 6.94 26.00
N GLU A 47 9.43 5.89 25.32
CA GLU A 47 9.41 5.81 23.84
C GLU A 47 8.27 4.97 23.30
N THR A 48 7.41 4.40 24.15
CA THR A 48 6.32 3.49 23.75
C THR A 48 5.44 4.06 22.64
N PHE A 49 5.15 5.35 22.68
CA PHE A 49 4.28 6.02 21.72
C PHE A 49 5.03 6.97 20.78
N SER A 50 6.36 7.02 20.82
CA SER A 50 7.17 7.91 19.96
C SER A 50 6.91 7.69 18.47
N GLY A 51 6.69 6.44 18.06
CA GLY A 51 6.38 6.07 16.68
C GLY A 51 5.10 6.69 16.13
N PHE A 52 4.12 7.04 16.97
CA PHE A 52 2.90 7.71 16.52
C PHE A 52 3.13 9.18 16.17
N GLY A 53 4.08 9.83 16.80
CA GLY A 53 4.52 11.21 16.48
C GLY A 53 5.62 11.29 15.43
N HIS A 54 6.11 10.16 14.93
CA HIS A 54 7.20 10.13 13.97
C HIS A 54 6.77 10.78 12.64
N PRO A 55 7.61 11.64 12.02
CA PRO A 55 7.27 12.33 10.75
C PRO A 55 6.78 11.39 9.67
N ALA A 56 7.40 10.20 9.50
CA ALA A 56 6.98 9.21 8.52
C ALA A 56 5.53 8.74 8.76
N THR A 57 5.12 8.51 10.01
CA THR A 57 3.76 8.09 10.37
C THR A 57 2.74 9.18 10.02
N ILE A 58 3.06 10.43 10.32
CA ILE A 58 2.21 11.58 10.00
C ILE A 58 2.06 11.73 8.47
N ILE A 59 3.17 11.65 7.72
CA ILE A 59 3.15 11.73 6.26
C ILE A 59 2.29 10.61 5.67
N VAL A 60 2.45 9.37 6.14
CA VAL A 60 1.62 8.23 5.69
C VAL A 60 0.14 8.49 5.95
N ALA A 61 -0.22 8.97 7.13
CA ALA A 61 -1.61 9.31 7.46
C ALA A 61 -2.18 10.40 6.54
N LEU A 62 -1.42 11.47 6.29
CA LEU A 62 -1.83 12.55 5.39
C LEU A 62 -1.98 12.07 3.94
N VAL A 63 -1.05 11.24 3.43
CA VAL A 63 -1.14 10.65 2.09
C VAL A 63 -2.39 9.78 1.95
N LEU A 64 -2.74 9.01 2.98
CA LEU A 64 -3.97 8.20 2.96
C LEU A 64 -5.24 9.08 2.93
N VAL A 65 -5.26 10.20 3.64
CA VAL A 65 -6.38 11.16 3.61
C VAL A 65 -6.52 11.80 2.22
N VAL A 66 -5.41 12.27 1.62
CA VAL A 66 -5.40 12.83 0.27
C VAL A 66 -5.85 11.79 -0.76
N SER A 67 -5.33 10.56 -0.65
CA SER A 67 -5.72 9.43 -1.51
C SER A 67 -7.22 9.14 -1.41
N ALA A 68 -7.78 9.10 -0.20
CA ALA A 68 -9.22 8.94 0.00
C ALA A 68 -10.04 10.08 -0.63
N GLY A 69 -9.55 11.31 -0.55
CA GLY A 69 -10.14 12.47 -1.22
C GLY A 69 -10.16 12.33 -2.74
N LEU A 70 -9.06 11.88 -3.35
CA LEU A 70 -8.96 11.62 -4.79
C LEU A 70 -9.93 10.53 -5.25
N VAL A 71 -10.05 9.44 -4.49
CA VAL A 71 -11.03 8.38 -4.79
C VAL A 71 -12.46 8.92 -4.75
N ARG A 72 -12.80 9.69 -3.72
CA ARG A 72 -14.16 10.25 -3.54
C ARG A 72 -14.51 11.34 -4.53
N SER A 73 -13.53 12.09 -5.04
CA SER A 73 -13.76 13.15 -6.04
C SER A 73 -14.21 12.60 -7.41
N GLY A 74 -14.04 11.31 -7.66
CA GLY A 74 -14.34 10.69 -8.95
C GLY A 74 -13.37 11.07 -10.08
N ALA A 75 -12.28 11.78 -9.78
CA ALA A 75 -11.30 12.22 -10.77
C ALA A 75 -10.76 11.06 -11.61
N GLY A 76 -10.46 9.93 -10.97
CA GLY A 76 -10.01 8.73 -11.69
C GLY A 76 -11.07 8.16 -12.62
N TYR A 77 -12.36 8.20 -12.26
CA TYR A 77 -13.45 7.76 -13.12
C TYR A 77 -13.59 8.65 -14.38
N LEU A 78 -13.43 9.96 -14.24
CA LEU A 78 -13.46 10.88 -15.37
C LEU A 78 -12.33 10.60 -16.36
N ILE A 79 -11.12 10.36 -15.86
CA ILE A 79 -9.95 10.02 -16.69
C ILE A 79 -10.18 8.71 -17.46
N THR A 80 -10.68 7.68 -16.79
CA THR A 80 -10.88 6.37 -17.40
C THR A 80 -12.01 6.35 -18.41
N ARG A 81 -13.10 7.07 -18.17
CA ARG A 81 -14.26 7.12 -19.06
C ARG A 81 -13.92 7.68 -20.45
N THR A 82 -12.97 8.61 -20.53
CA THR A 82 -12.57 9.22 -21.80
C THR A 82 -11.52 8.42 -22.56
N LEU A 83 -10.70 7.64 -21.86
CA LEU A 83 -9.55 6.95 -22.45
C LEU A 83 -9.80 5.47 -22.74
N VAL A 84 -10.81 4.86 -22.13
CA VAL A 84 -11.05 3.42 -22.21
C VAL A 84 -12.15 3.11 -23.23
N ASP A 85 -11.77 2.40 -24.28
CA ASP A 85 -12.66 1.96 -25.34
C ASP A 85 -12.66 0.41 -25.41
N SER A 86 -13.86 -0.18 -25.45
CA SER A 86 -14.06 -1.62 -25.52
C SER A 86 -13.76 -2.25 -26.89
N THR A 87 -13.59 -1.42 -27.92
CA THR A 87 -13.30 -1.88 -29.30
C THR A 87 -11.82 -2.20 -29.52
N ARG A 88 -10.95 -1.75 -28.63
CA ARG A 88 -9.48 -1.91 -28.74
C ARG A 88 -9.03 -3.35 -28.53
N SER A 89 -7.86 -3.69 -29.08
CA SER A 89 -7.22 -4.97 -28.83
C SER A 89 -6.89 -5.16 -27.34
N LEU A 90 -6.78 -6.40 -26.87
CA LEU A 90 -6.44 -6.70 -25.47
C LEU A 90 -5.11 -6.06 -25.04
N GLY A 91 -4.07 -6.15 -25.87
CA GLY A 91 -2.76 -5.56 -25.59
C GLY A 91 -2.85 -4.04 -25.42
N THR A 92 -3.52 -3.33 -26.32
CA THR A 92 -3.71 -1.88 -26.23
C THR A 92 -4.50 -1.50 -24.98
N HIS A 93 -5.54 -2.27 -24.63
CA HIS A 93 -6.30 -2.05 -23.41
C HIS A 93 -5.44 -2.20 -22.16
N ILE A 94 -4.66 -3.26 -22.06
CA ILE A 94 -3.72 -3.50 -20.94
C ILE A 94 -2.70 -2.36 -20.81
N THR A 95 -2.12 -1.92 -21.94
CA THR A 95 -1.13 -0.83 -21.95
C THR A 95 -1.75 0.48 -21.45
N ILE A 96 -2.93 0.83 -21.91
CA ILE A 96 -3.61 2.07 -21.50
C ILE A 96 -4.03 2.00 -20.04
N MET A 97 -4.70 0.92 -19.63
CA MET A 97 -5.14 0.73 -18.24
C MET A 97 -3.97 0.65 -17.28
N GLY A 98 -2.91 -0.08 -17.65
CA GLY A 98 -1.69 -0.18 -16.88
C GLY A 98 -0.97 1.16 -16.76
N GLY A 99 -0.87 1.93 -17.86
CA GLY A 99 -0.28 3.27 -17.83
C GLY A 99 -1.06 4.23 -16.92
N ILE A 100 -2.39 4.28 -17.06
CA ILE A 100 -3.24 5.08 -16.16
C ILE A 100 -3.10 4.61 -14.71
N GLY A 101 -3.15 3.30 -14.47
CA GLY A 101 -3.03 2.71 -13.15
C GLY A 101 -1.69 3.02 -12.49
N GLY A 102 -0.60 2.92 -13.24
CA GLY A 102 0.75 3.28 -12.78
C GLY A 102 0.87 4.75 -12.42
N VAL A 103 0.39 5.65 -13.29
CA VAL A 103 0.40 7.10 -13.04
C VAL A 103 -0.45 7.46 -11.82
N LEU A 104 -1.67 6.95 -11.73
CA LEU A 104 -2.53 7.21 -10.57
C LEU A 104 -1.91 6.69 -9.28
N SER A 105 -1.30 5.52 -9.33
CA SER A 105 -0.65 4.90 -8.17
C SER A 105 0.60 5.66 -7.70
N ALA A 106 1.19 6.47 -8.56
CA ALA A 106 2.28 7.37 -8.16
C ALA A 106 1.85 8.47 -7.17
N PHE A 107 0.56 8.87 -7.22
CA PHE A 107 0.01 9.95 -6.40
C PHE A 107 -0.95 9.45 -5.31
N MET A 108 -1.38 8.20 -5.37
CA MET A 108 -2.30 7.59 -4.42
C MET A 108 -1.86 6.15 -4.12
N ASN A 109 -2.36 5.60 -3.01
CA ASN A 109 -2.06 4.21 -2.65
C ASN A 109 -2.42 3.25 -3.79
N ASN A 110 -1.53 2.30 -4.10
CA ASN A 110 -1.70 1.30 -5.16
C ASN A 110 -3.02 0.51 -5.07
N VAL A 111 -3.45 0.16 -3.85
CA VAL A 111 -4.74 -0.52 -3.62
C VAL A 111 -5.91 0.39 -3.99
N ALA A 112 -5.83 1.68 -3.64
CA ALA A 112 -6.87 2.66 -3.98
C ALA A 112 -6.94 2.89 -5.50
N ALA A 113 -5.79 3.00 -6.18
CA ALA A 113 -5.72 3.13 -7.64
C ALA A 113 -6.34 1.91 -8.33
N LEU A 114 -5.99 0.69 -7.88
CA LEU A 114 -6.57 -0.53 -8.41
C LEU A 114 -8.07 -0.61 -8.16
N ALA A 115 -8.55 -0.33 -6.95
CA ALA A 115 -9.96 -0.38 -6.59
C ALA A 115 -10.80 0.61 -7.41
N LEU A 116 -10.24 1.76 -7.78
CA LEU A 116 -10.88 2.77 -8.62
C LEU A 116 -10.98 2.31 -10.08
N LEU A 117 -9.94 1.66 -10.61
CA LEU A 117 -9.87 1.24 -12.01
C LEU A 117 -10.58 -0.11 -12.25
N MET A 118 -10.65 -0.98 -11.25
CA MET A 118 -11.22 -2.32 -11.35
C MET A 118 -12.65 -2.35 -11.93
N PRO A 119 -13.62 -1.53 -11.48
CA PRO A 119 -14.96 -1.53 -12.04
C PRO A 119 -14.98 -1.16 -13.54
N VAL A 120 -14.13 -0.23 -13.96
CA VAL A 120 -14.03 0.22 -15.36
C VAL A 120 -13.44 -0.90 -16.22
N ASP A 121 -12.39 -1.55 -15.74
CA ASP A 121 -11.74 -2.67 -16.44
C ASP A 121 -12.70 -3.86 -16.60
N ILE A 122 -13.42 -4.25 -15.53
CA ILE A 122 -14.43 -5.31 -15.58
C ILE A 122 -15.55 -4.98 -16.56
N GLN A 123 -16.08 -3.75 -16.56
CA GLN A 123 -17.12 -3.34 -17.50
C GLN A 123 -16.64 -3.39 -18.94
N THR A 124 -15.41 -2.94 -19.19
CA THR A 124 -14.82 -2.95 -20.54
C THR A 124 -14.56 -4.38 -21.02
N ALA A 125 -14.03 -5.25 -20.14
CA ALA A 125 -13.83 -6.66 -20.44
C ALA A 125 -15.16 -7.37 -20.78
N ARG A 126 -16.22 -7.10 -20.03
CA ARG A 126 -17.58 -7.64 -20.29
C ARG A 126 -18.11 -7.19 -21.63
N LYS A 127 -18.03 -5.89 -21.97
CA LYS A 127 -18.46 -5.34 -23.27
C LYS A 127 -17.68 -5.95 -24.41
N ALA A 128 -16.39 -6.18 -24.23
CA ALA A 128 -15.52 -6.83 -25.21
C ALA A 128 -15.62 -8.37 -25.22
N LYS A 129 -16.52 -8.96 -24.40
CA LYS A 129 -16.71 -10.42 -24.25
C LYS A 129 -15.40 -11.15 -23.91
N ARG A 130 -14.58 -10.56 -23.03
CA ARG A 130 -13.29 -11.09 -22.57
C ARG A 130 -13.34 -11.45 -21.09
N ALA A 131 -12.48 -12.39 -20.67
CA ALA A 131 -12.28 -12.67 -19.25
C ALA A 131 -11.57 -11.48 -18.59
N ALA A 132 -12.17 -10.91 -17.52
CA ALA A 132 -11.62 -9.76 -16.82
C ALA A 132 -10.24 -10.02 -16.19
N GLY A 133 -9.95 -11.27 -15.80
CA GLY A 133 -8.65 -11.64 -15.24
C GLY A 133 -7.46 -11.38 -16.17
N LEU A 134 -7.67 -11.37 -17.50
CA LEU A 134 -6.61 -11.11 -18.47
C LEU A 134 -6.08 -9.66 -18.43
N SER A 135 -6.89 -8.70 -17.99
CA SER A 135 -6.50 -7.29 -17.87
C SER A 135 -6.29 -6.87 -16.41
N LEU A 136 -7.06 -7.43 -15.47
CA LEU A 136 -6.92 -7.10 -14.05
C LEU A 136 -5.56 -7.49 -13.46
N MET A 137 -5.01 -8.63 -13.87
CA MET A 137 -3.71 -9.08 -13.36
C MET A 137 -2.58 -8.12 -13.80
N PRO A 138 -2.39 -7.79 -15.08
CA PRO A 138 -1.44 -6.75 -15.49
C PRO A 138 -1.69 -5.39 -14.85
N LEU A 139 -2.96 -4.99 -14.67
CA LEU A 139 -3.33 -3.75 -14.02
C LEU A 139 -2.86 -3.71 -12.57
N SER A 140 -3.03 -4.81 -11.80
CA SER A 140 -2.56 -4.89 -10.42
C SER A 140 -1.03 -4.76 -10.32
N PHE A 141 -0.29 -5.38 -11.22
CA PHE A 141 1.17 -5.21 -11.28
C PHE A 141 1.57 -3.78 -11.64
N ALA A 142 0.89 -3.16 -12.61
CA ALA A 142 1.16 -1.80 -13.01
C ALA A 142 0.94 -0.79 -11.88
N THR A 143 -0.12 -0.97 -11.07
CA THR A 143 -0.38 -0.11 -9.91
C THR A 143 0.69 -0.31 -8.82
N ILE A 144 1.15 -1.53 -8.57
CA ILE A 144 2.24 -1.79 -7.62
C ILE A 144 3.53 -1.11 -8.09
N LEU A 145 3.93 -1.32 -9.34
CA LEU A 145 5.15 -0.72 -9.90
C LEU A 145 5.08 0.81 -9.93
N GLY A 146 3.92 1.37 -10.29
CA GLY A 146 3.69 2.81 -10.27
C GLY A 146 3.82 3.42 -8.88
N GLY A 147 3.33 2.73 -7.85
CA GLY A 147 3.44 3.16 -6.46
C GLY A 147 4.86 3.04 -5.89
N MET A 148 5.72 2.21 -6.46
CA MET A 148 7.11 2.07 -6.02
C MET A 148 8.02 3.20 -6.53
N ALA A 149 7.67 3.87 -7.63
CA ALA A 149 8.52 4.87 -8.27
C ALA A 149 8.67 6.15 -7.44
N PRO A 150 7.60 6.81 -6.94
CA PRO A 150 7.73 8.00 -6.11
C PRO A 150 7.81 7.64 -4.62
N LEU A 151 8.44 8.52 -3.84
CA LEU A 151 8.58 8.36 -2.40
C LEU A 151 7.23 8.22 -1.68
N ILE A 152 6.23 8.99 -2.11
CA ILE A 152 4.90 9.07 -1.49
C ILE A 152 3.90 8.02 -2.02
N GLY A 153 4.26 7.24 -3.03
CA GLY A 153 3.34 6.29 -3.68
C GLY A 153 2.93 5.11 -2.78
N THR A 154 3.80 4.72 -1.85
CA THR A 154 3.50 3.64 -0.91
C THR A 154 4.18 3.87 0.45
N PRO A 155 3.50 3.57 1.59
CA PRO A 155 4.04 3.76 2.93
C PRO A 155 5.44 3.20 3.18
N PRO A 156 5.80 1.99 2.72
CA PRO A 156 7.15 1.45 2.90
C PRO A 156 8.27 2.35 2.36
N ASN A 157 8.05 3.06 1.25
CA ASN A 157 9.06 3.95 0.67
C ASN A 157 9.40 5.10 1.63
N ILE A 158 8.38 5.68 2.28
CA ILE A 158 8.54 6.78 3.24
C ILE A 158 9.30 6.30 4.48
N ILE A 159 8.93 5.12 5.00
CA ILE A 159 9.58 4.52 6.19
C ILE A 159 11.05 4.22 5.90
N ILE A 160 11.36 3.60 4.76
CA ILE A 160 12.75 3.30 4.38
C ILE A 160 13.55 4.58 4.19
N ALA A 161 12.96 5.61 3.59
CA ALA A 161 13.63 6.89 3.41
C ALA A 161 13.94 7.58 4.75
N SER A 162 13.03 7.57 5.71
CA SER A 162 13.27 8.15 7.04
C SER A 162 14.34 7.39 7.81
N ILE A 163 14.32 6.05 7.79
CA ILE A 163 15.36 5.23 8.42
C ILE A 163 16.73 5.49 7.78
N ARG A 164 16.78 5.65 6.46
CA ARG A 164 18.02 5.98 5.76
C ARG A 164 18.56 7.34 6.19
N GLU A 165 17.68 8.35 6.31
CA GLU A 165 18.06 9.69 6.76
C GLU A 165 18.63 9.67 8.18
N GLU A 166 18.01 8.92 9.09
CA GLU A 166 18.52 8.73 10.46
C GLU A 166 19.83 7.96 10.54
N ALA A 167 20.06 7.01 9.63
CA ALA A 167 21.24 6.14 9.66
C ALA A 167 22.47 6.73 8.96
N VAL A 168 22.28 7.60 7.96
CA VAL A 168 23.36 8.13 7.11
C VAL A 168 23.58 9.63 7.33
N GLY A 169 22.62 10.33 7.94
CA GLY A 169 22.70 11.72 8.39
C GLY A 169 22.46 12.70 7.28
#